data_12ebebff94baa5a7d41bef81b4c14ebe
#
_entry.id   12ebebff94baa5a7d41bef81b4c14ebe
#
_cell.length_a   1.000
_cell.length_b   1.000
_cell.length_c   1.000
_cell.angle_alpha   90.00
_cell.angle_beta   90.00
_cell.angle_gamma   90.00
#
_symmetry.space_group_name_H-M   'P 1'
#
loop_
_entity.id
_entity.type
_entity.pdbx_description
1 polymer ?
#
loop_
_entity_poly.entity_id
_entity_poly.type
_entity_poly.pdbx_seq_one_letter_code
_entity_poly.pdbx_strand_id
1 'polypeptide(L)'
;MIKIHEEIKKKINEKINPKNIILIDNSSLHKKHKSFDFNKVHLKIIIESEKLKKMNKIDAHKQIFSILEEEMKNKIHALEIEIK
;
A
#
# COMPACT_ATOMS: atom_id res chain seq x y z
N MET A 1 10.15 7.92 5.90
CA MET A 1 9.82 7.12 4.70
C MET A 1 10.06 5.64 4.93
N ILE A 2 11.27 5.27 5.34
CA ILE A 2 11.60 3.86 5.59
C ILE A 2 10.68 3.23 6.64
N LYS A 3 10.37 3.97 7.69
CA LYS A 3 9.51 3.46 8.77
C LYS A 3 8.10 3.08 8.30
N ILE A 4 7.51 3.86 7.41
CA ILE A 4 6.16 3.54 6.93
C ILE A 4 6.18 2.30 6.03
N HIS A 5 7.24 2.13 5.23
CA HIS A 5 7.38 0.93 4.41
C HIS A 5 7.47 -0.33 5.28
N GLU A 6 8.27 -0.28 6.34
CA GLU A 6 8.41 -1.41 7.25
C GLU A 6 7.12 -1.71 7.98
N GLU A 7 6.41 -0.67 8.42
CA GLU A 7 5.13 -0.81 9.09
C GLU A 7 4.11 -1.48 8.20
N ILE A 8 4.01 -1.05 6.94
CA ILE A 8 3.08 -1.61 5.98
C ILE A 8 3.41 -3.05 5.66
N LYS A 9 4.69 -3.35 5.40
CA LYS A 9 5.12 -4.72 5.14
C LYS A 9 4.81 -5.64 6.31
N LYS A 10 5.08 -5.19 7.52
CA LYS A 10 4.81 -5.97 8.72
C LYS A 10 3.33 -6.31 8.85
N LYS A 11 2.47 -5.32 8.70
CA LYS A 11 1.03 -5.53 8.81
C LYS A 11 0.50 -6.50 7.75
N ILE A 12 0.96 -6.34 6.51
CA ILE A 12 0.52 -7.20 5.41
C ILE A 12 1.05 -8.61 5.61
N ASN A 13 2.31 -8.75 6.03
CA ASN A 13 2.86 -10.08 6.29
C ASN A 13 2.13 -10.81 7.41
N GLU A 14 1.74 -10.10 8.44
CA GLU A 14 1.00 -10.71 9.55
C GLU A 14 -0.40 -11.14 9.16
N LYS A 15 -1.07 -10.40 8.30
CA LYS A 15 -2.47 -10.66 7.94
C LYS A 15 -2.64 -11.51 6.70
N ILE A 16 -1.76 -11.36 5.71
CA ILE A 16 -1.88 -12.02 4.42
C ILE A 16 -0.76 -13.04 4.20
N ASN A 17 0.42 -12.75 4.70
CA ASN A 17 1.61 -13.56 4.50
C ASN A 17 1.87 -13.83 3.01
N PRO A 18 2.07 -12.79 2.20
CA PRO A 18 2.24 -12.96 0.76
C PRO A 18 3.59 -13.62 0.45
N LYS A 19 3.67 -14.22 -0.72
CA LYS A 19 4.91 -14.80 -1.21
C LYS A 19 5.97 -13.72 -1.42
N ASN A 20 5.55 -12.56 -1.89
CA ASN A 20 6.44 -11.43 -2.10
C ASN A 20 5.68 -10.12 -2.00
N ILE A 21 6.36 -9.06 -1.58
CA ILE A 21 5.77 -7.73 -1.52
C ILE A 21 6.82 -6.69 -1.84
N ILE A 22 6.47 -5.76 -2.73
CA ILE A 22 7.33 -4.64 -3.11
C ILE A 22 6.58 -3.35 -2.89
N LEU A 23 7.20 -2.39 -2.23
CA LEU A 23 6.64 -1.07 -2.03
C LEU A 23 7.44 -0.05 -2.81
N ILE A 24 6.74 0.77 -3.59
CA ILE A 24 7.36 1.81 -4.40
C ILE A 24 6.80 3.16 -3.96
N ASP A 25 7.69 4.07 -3.59
CA ASP A 25 7.29 5.42 -3.18
C ASP A 25 7.30 6.34 -4.41
N ASN A 26 6.11 6.75 -4.82
CA ASN A 26 5.91 7.62 -5.98
C ASN A 26 5.72 9.09 -5.57
N SER A 27 6.01 9.43 -4.33
CA SER A 27 5.80 10.79 -3.82
C SER A 27 6.50 11.85 -4.64
N SER A 28 7.68 11.56 -5.14
CA SER A 28 8.47 12.52 -5.93
C SER A 28 7.79 12.93 -7.22
N LEU A 29 6.91 12.11 -7.76
CA LEU A 29 6.18 12.41 -9.00
C LEU A 29 5.15 13.52 -8.81
N HIS A 30 4.80 13.83 -7.58
CA HIS A 30 3.73 14.77 -7.25
C HIS A 30 4.20 16.04 -6.55
N LYS A 31 5.50 16.25 -6.46
CA LYS A 31 6.06 17.41 -5.75
C LYS A 31 5.59 18.76 -6.28
N LYS A 32 5.29 18.84 -7.56
CA LYS A 32 4.88 20.09 -8.20
C LYS A 32 3.39 20.37 -8.11
N HIS A 33 2.62 19.44 -7.60
CA HIS A 33 1.18 19.61 -7.44
C HIS A 33 0.87 20.49 -6.23
N LYS A 34 -0.12 21.36 -6.37
CA LYS A 34 -0.53 22.23 -5.26
C LYS A 34 -1.08 21.43 -4.08
N SER A 35 -1.64 20.28 -4.34
CA SER A 35 -2.20 19.41 -3.31
C SER A 35 -1.18 18.47 -2.67
N PHE A 36 0.09 18.60 -3.04
CA PHE A 36 1.12 17.73 -2.47
C PHE A 36 1.28 17.99 -0.98
N ASP A 37 1.21 16.92 -0.20
CA ASP A 37 1.38 16.98 1.24
C ASP A 37 2.65 16.22 1.62
N PHE A 38 3.65 16.93 2.17
CA PHE A 38 4.92 16.33 2.57
C PHE A 38 4.78 15.32 3.69
N ASN A 39 3.68 15.36 4.44
CA ASN A 39 3.44 14.44 5.53
C ASN A 39 2.79 13.13 5.09
N LYS A 40 2.38 13.05 3.81
CA LYS A 40 1.74 11.87 3.26
C LYS A 40 2.45 11.41 2.00
N VAL A 41 2.43 10.10 1.77
CA VAL A 41 3.14 9.51 0.64
C VAL A 41 2.18 9.02 -0.43
N HIS A 42 2.67 8.97 -1.67
CA HIS A 42 2.02 8.28 -2.77
C HIS A 42 2.72 6.94 -2.92
N LEU A 43 1.99 5.87 -2.70
CA LEU A 43 2.61 4.55 -2.58
C LEU A 43 2.00 3.56 -3.56
N LYS A 44 2.86 2.72 -4.13
CA LYS A 44 2.42 1.58 -4.94
C LYS A 44 2.84 0.30 -4.24
N ILE A 45 1.91 -0.63 -4.09
CA ILE A 45 2.18 -1.95 -3.53
C ILE A 45 2.05 -2.98 -4.64
N ILE A 46 3.10 -3.77 -4.85
CA ILE A 46 3.06 -4.92 -5.73
C ILE A 46 3.14 -6.14 -4.83
N ILE A 47 2.09 -6.94 -4.80
CA ILE A 47 2.00 -8.07 -3.88
C ILE A 47 1.75 -9.36 -4.64
N GLU A 48 2.51 -10.39 -4.29
CA GLU A 48 2.35 -11.73 -4.86
C GLU A 48 1.71 -12.63 -3.82
N SER A 49 0.42 -12.96 -4.01
CA SER A 49 -0.33 -13.79 -3.07
C SER A 49 -1.38 -14.59 -3.82
N GLU A 50 -1.31 -15.90 -3.70
CA GLU A 50 -2.32 -16.78 -4.30
C GLU A 50 -3.69 -16.55 -3.69
N LYS A 51 -3.73 -16.29 -2.39
CA LYS A 51 -4.98 -16.02 -1.68
C LYS A 51 -5.69 -14.81 -2.27
N LEU A 52 -4.96 -13.71 -2.45
CA LEU A 52 -5.55 -12.49 -3.02
C LEU A 52 -5.90 -12.65 -4.48
N LYS A 53 -5.08 -13.41 -5.21
CA LYS A 53 -5.31 -13.64 -6.63
C LYS A 53 -6.59 -14.43 -6.89
N LYS A 54 -6.96 -15.31 -5.97
CA LYS A 54 -8.20 -16.10 -6.07
C LYS A 54 -9.44 -15.30 -5.71
N MET A 55 -9.28 -14.20 -4.98
CA MET A 55 -10.39 -13.32 -4.64
C MET A 55 -10.74 -12.44 -5.83
N ASN A 56 -11.98 -11.92 -5.87
CA ASN A 56 -12.25 -10.90 -6.86
C ASN A 56 -11.46 -9.64 -6.52
N LYS A 57 -11.22 -8.83 -7.53
CA LYS A 57 -10.34 -7.66 -7.42
C LYS A 57 -10.80 -6.68 -6.36
N ILE A 58 -12.10 -6.44 -6.31
CA ILE A 58 -12.67 -5.49 -5.35
C ILE A 58 -12.44 -5.96 -3.91
N ASP A 59 -12.71 -7.24 -3.63
CA ASP A 59 -12.54 -7.78 -2.28
C ASP A 59 -11.07 -7.82 -1.86
N ALA A 60 -10.18 -8.17 -2.78
CA ALA A 60 -8.75 -8.19 -2.50
C ALA A 60 -8.25 -6.79 -2.13
N HIS A 61 -8.66 -5.78 -2.88
CA HIS A 61 -8.30 -4.38 -2.60
C HIS A 61 -8.88 -3.93 -1.26
N LYS A 62 -10.14 -4.26 -0.98
CA LYS A 62 -10.77 -3.92 0.30
C LYS A 62 -10.02 -4.51 1.48
N GLN A 63 -9.55 -5.75 1.33
CA GLN A 63 -8.80 -6.38 2.40
C GLN A 63 -7.50 -5.63 2.70
N ILE A 64 -6.78 -5.25 1.67
CA ILE A 64 -5.54 -4.48 1.84
C ILE A 64 -5.83 -3.11 2.46
N PHE A 65 -6.84 -2.40 1.97
CA PHE A 65 -7.22 -1.11 2.53
C PHE A 65 -7.64 -1.23 4.00
N SER A 66 -8.33 -2.30 4.36
CA SER A 66 -8.73 -2.53 5.74
C SER A 66 -7.51 -2.73 6.65
N ILE A 67 -6.53 -3.49 6.19
CA ILE A 67 -5.29 -3.71 6.94
C ILE A 67 -4.54 -2.39 7.16
N LEU A 68 -4.55 -1.52 6.16
CA LEU A 68 -3.82 -0.26 6.17
C LEU A 68 -4.70 0.94 6.49
N GLU A 69 -5.85 0.73 7.10
CA GLU A 69 -6.83 1.79 7.36
C GLU A 69 -6.22 3.00 8.07
N GLU A 70 -5.45 2.74 9.12
CA GLU A 70 -4.84 3.81 9.90
C GLU A 70 -3.81 4.59 9.08
N GLU A 71 -2.98 3.87 8.33
CA GLU A 71 -1.99 4.49 7.46
C GLU A 71 -2.64 5.32 6.36
N MET A 72 -3.74 4.82 5.79
CA MET A 72 -4.45 5.56 4.75
C MET A 72 -5.00 6.88 5.25
N LYS A 73 -5.45 6.93 6.51
CA LYS A 73 -5.97 8.16 7.09
C LYS A 73 -4.87 9.18 7.38
N ASN A 74 -3.73 8.71 7.86
CA ASN A 74 -2.73 9.59 8.46
C ASN A 74 -1.44 9.75 7.67
N LYS A 75 -1.07 8.77 6.86
CA LYS A 75 0.28 8.71 6.28
C LYS A 75 0.31 8.53 4.77
N ILE A 76 -0.75 8.03 4.16
CA ILE A 76 -0.79 7.75 2.73
C ILE A 76 -1.81 8.66 2.06
N HIS A 77 -1.35 9.43 1.06
CA HIS A 77 -2.23 10.29 0.28
C HIS A 77 -2.94 9.51 -0.82
N ALA A 78 -2.20 8.63 -1.50
CA ALA A 78 -2.75 7.79 -2.55
C ALA A 78 -2.07 6.43 -2.52
N LEU A 79 -2.85 5.38 -2.76
CA LEU A 79 -2.35 4.01 -2.75
C LEU A 79 -2.78 3.28 -4.03
N GLU A 80 -1.79 2.70 -4.70
CA GLU A 80 -2.01 1.88 -5.87
C GLU A 80 -1.62 0.44 -5.52
N ILE A 81 -2.45 -0.51 -5.91
CA ILE A 81 -2.23 -1.92 -5.57
C ILE A 81 -2.20 -2.77 -6.84
N GLU A 82 -1.14 -3.57 -6.98
CA GLU A 82 -1.03 -4.55 -8.04
C GLU A 82 -0.90 -5.92 -7.42
N ILE A 83 -1.77 -6.85 -7.82
CA ILE A 83 -1.77 -8.22 -7.29
C ILE A 83 -1.32 -9.17 -8.38
N LYS A 84 -0.30 -9.96 -8.09
CA LYS A 84 0.27 -10.94 -9.02
C LYS A 84 -0.01 -12.36 -8.58
#